data_ba825445baff2fbf44130c089822795e
#
_entry.id   ba825445baff2fbf44130c089822795e
#
_cell.length_a   1.000
_cell.length_b   1.000
_cell.length_c   1.000
_cell.angle_alpha   90.00
_cell.angle_beta   90.00
_cell.angle_gamma   90.00
#
_symmetry.space_group_name_H-M   'P 1'
#
loop_
_entity.id
_entity.type
_entity.pdbx_description
1 polymer ?
#
loop_
_entity_poly.entity_id
_entity_poly.type
_entity_poly.pdbx_seq_one_letter_code
_entity_poly.pdbx_strand_id
1 'polypeptide(L)'
;MTIQEQYENLEKTVRGYNPAADFQHIRAAFEFAAEAHKDQKRKSGEPYIIHPLAVAQIVAEELRLDSESIEAALLHDVIEDTAATHEQVSKLFSPTIADLVEGVSKLTRIQYATKEDEQMENLRKMLIAMSKDIRVILIKISDRLHNMRTMEYQSPAKQKQKSLETMEIYAPIAHRLGMQRIKWELEDLSLKYLDPIGYEEIVSKLEAKHQEYEDFMRRIQIQIDDRLKELDIDHIVYGRMKHPYSIYRKMFNQNKSLDEIFDPVSYTHLRAHET
;
A
#
# COMPACT_ATOMS: atom_id res chain seq x y z
N MET A 1 20.36 -2.18 1.37
CA MET A 1 20.03 -3.56 1.84
C MET A 1 20.22 -4.52 0.68
N THR A 2 20.90 -5.63 0.91
CA THR A 2 20.99 -6.73 -0.06
C THR A 2 19.64 -7.43 -0.18
N ILE A 3 19.44 -8.23 -1.24
CA ILE A 3 18.22 -9.04 -1.42
C ILE A 3 18.03 -9.99 -0.25
N GLN A 4 19.13 -10.58 0.25
CA GLN A 4 19.09 -11.48 1.40
C GLN A 4 18.65 -10.75 2.69
N GLU A 5 19.17 -9.56 2.96
CA GLU A 5 18.75 -8.75 4.12
C GLU A 5 17.27 -8.34 4.03
N GLN A 6 16.75 -8.06 2.83
CA GLN A 6 15.32 -7.76 2.62
C GLN A 6 14.46 -8.99 2.91
N TYR A 7 14.88 -10.18 2.47
CA TYR A 7 14.17 -11.43 2.80
C TYR A 7 14.20 -11.73 4.30
N GLU A 8 15.34 -11.56 4.97
CA GLU A 8 15.45 -11.74 6.42
C GLU A 8 14.56 -10.77 7.21
N ASN A 9 14.42 -9.54 6.71
CA ASN A 9 13.48 -8.56 7.28
C ASN A 9 12.02 -9.01 7.13
N LEU A 10 11.64 -9.54 5.95
CA LEU A 10 10.31 -10.11 5.72
C LEU A 10 10.04 -11.27 6.69
N GLU A 11 10.98 -12.22 6.79
CA GLU A 11 10.86 -13.36 7.70
C GLU A 11 10.72 -12.92 9.16
N LYS A 12 11.52 -11.94 9.60
CA LYS A 12 11.43 -11.34 10.94
C LYS A 12 10.07 -10.69 11.18
N THR A 13 9.55 -9.96 10.21
CA THR A 13 8.24 -9.31 10.29
C THR A 13 7.13 -10.34 10.45
N VAL A 14 7.12 -11.38 9.60
CA VAL A 14 6.11 -12.46 9.68
C VAL A 14 6.19 -13.20 11.02
N ARG A 15 7.41 -13.52 11.51
CA ARG A 15 7.60 -14.15 12.84
C ARG A 15 7.03 -13.31 13.98
N GLY A 16 7.05 -12.00 13.86
CA GLY A 16 6.53 -11.08 14.87
C GLY A 16 5.03 -11.20 15.11
N TYR A 17 4.24 -11.61 14.13
CA TYR A 17 2.78 -11.75 14.26
C TYR A 17 2.28 -13.18 13.99
N ASN A 18 3.00 -14.00 13.26
CA ASN A 18 2.67 -15.41 12.96
C ASN A 18 3.90 -16.32 13.13
N PRO A 19 4.29 -16.63 14.38
CA PRO A 19 5.48 -17.46 14.64
C PRO A 19 5.30 -18.91 14.18
N ALA A 20 4.08 -19.37 13.94
CA ALA A 20 3.76 -20.70 13.44
C ALA A 20 3.72 -20.81 11.90
N ALA A 21 4.06 -19.75 11.18
CA ALA A 21 4.11 -19.77 9.72
C ALA A 21 5.13 -20.80 9.20
N ASP A 22 4.85 -21.39 8.05
CA ASP A 22 5.80 -22.27 7.35
C ASP A 22 6.88 -21.45 6.64
N PHE A 23 7.96 -21.14 7.39
CA PHE A 23 9.07 -20.36 6.86
C PHE A 23 9.90 -21.09 5.81
N GLN A 24 9.84 -22.42 5.77
CA GLN A 24 10.50 -23.18 4.70
C GLN A 24 9.75 -22.99 3.39
N HIS A 25 8.42 -22.98 3.46
CA HIS A 25 7.56 -22.78 2.29
C HIS A 25 7.64 -21.33 1.76
N ILE A 26 7.63 -20.35 2.65
CA ILE A 26 7.86 -18.92 2.29
C ILE A 26 9.23 -18.73 1.63
N ARG A 27 10.29 -19.39 2.15
CA ARG A 27 11.62 -19.35 1.55
C ARG A 27 11.62 -19.99 0.16
N ALA A 28 10.98 -21.13 -0.01
CA ALA A 28 10.87 -21.78 -1.31
C ALA A 28 10.14 -20.89 -2.34
N ALA A 29 9.10 -20.16 -1.92
CA ALA A 29 8.41 -19.19 -2.78
C ALA A 29 9.33 -18.03 -3.21
N PHE A 30 10.11 -17.50 -2.28
CA PHE A 30 11.10 -16.47 -2.58
C PHE A 30 12.17 -16.99 -3.56
N GLU A 31 12.77 -18.16 -3.31
CA GLU A 31 13.81 -18.75 -4.16
C GLU A 31 13.28 -19.07 -5.57
N PHE A 32 12.05 -19.58 -5.66
CA PHE A 32 11.38 -19.83 -6.94
C PHE A 32 11.14 -18.51 -7.71
N ALA A 33 10.65 -17.47 -7.07
CA ALA A 33 10.46 -16.18 -7.70
C ALA A 33 11.79 -15.54 -8.13
N ALA A 34 12.84 -15.66 -7.30
CA ALA A 34 14.18 -15.15 -7.62
C ALA A 34 14.78 -15.83 -8.85
N GLU A 35 14.65 -17.15 -8.94
CA GLU A 35 15.13 -17.91 -10.11
C GLU A 35 14.30 -17.60 -11.37
N ALA A 36 12.97 -17.52 -11.25
CA ALA A 36 12.07 -17.22 -12.37
C ALA A 36 12.33 -15.83 -12.97
N HIS A 37 12.71 -14.85 -12.16
CA HIS A 37 13.00 -13.47 -12.58
C HIS A 37 14.49 -13.13 -12.69
N LYS A 38 15.41 -14.09 -12.63
CA LYS A 38 16.88 -13.87 -12.53
C LYS A 38 17.46 -12.97 -13.62
N ASP A 39 16.91 -13.06 -14.84
CA ASP A 39 17.37 -12.30 -16.00
C ASP A 39 16.61 -10.99 -16.20
N GLN A 40 15.64 -10.69 -15.33
CA GLN A 40 14.79 -9.51 -15.42
C GLN A 40 15.30 -8.40 -14.51
N LYS A 41 15.13 -7.15 -14.96
CA LYS A 41 15.47 -5.95 -14.20
C LYS A 41 14.30 -4.97 -14.20
N ARG A 42 14.17 -4.26 -13.10
CA ARG A 42 13.27 -3.10 -12.99
C ARG A 42 13.80 -1.94 -13.86
N LYS A 43 12.97 -0.93 -14.11
CA LYS A 43 13.42 0.29 -14.81
C LYS A 43 14.46 1.10 -14.04
N SER A 44 14.56 0.90 -12.72
CA SER A 44 15.65 1.41 -11.88
C SER A 44 17.00 0.75 -12.16
N GLY A 45 17.02 -0.38 -12.90
CA GLY A 45 18.22 -1.21 -13.12
C GLY A 45 18.44 -2.31 -12.08
N GLU A 46 17.65 -2.33 -10.99
CA GLU A 46 17.73 -3.33 -9.94
C GLU A 46 17.16 -4.69 -10.38
N PRO A 47 17.58 -5.82 -9.74
CA PRO A 47 16.99 -7.14 -9.97
C PRO A 47 15.47 -7.11 -9.72
N TYR A 48 14.69 -7.80 -10.57
CA TYR A 48 13.24 -7.77 -10.51
C TYR A 48 12.68 -8.26 -9.17
N ILE A 49 13.33 -9.27 -8.56
CA ILE A 49 12.89 -9.89 -7.29
C ILE A 49 12.70 -8.90 -6.13
N ILE A 50 13.34 -7.73 -6.17
CA ILE A 50 13.14 -6.67 -5.17
C ILE A 50 11.67 -6.22 -5.11
N HIS A 51 10.97 -6.25 -6.25
CA HIS A 51 9.55 -5.88 -6.29
C HIS A 51 8.65 -6.89 -5.56
N PRO A 52 8.63 -8.18 -5.87
CA PRO A 52 7.86 -9.17 -5.11
C PRO A 52 8.20 -9.17 -3.61
N LEU A 53 9.48 -9.02 -3.25
CA LEU A 53 9.87 -8.89 -1.84
C LEU A 53 9.24 -7.68 -1.16
N ALA A 54 9.28 -6.52 -1.82
CA ALA A 54 8.67 -5.30 -1.27
C ALA A 54 7.14 -5.42 -1.15
N VAL A 55 6.48 -6.06 -2.13
CA VAL A 55 5.03 -6.34 -2.06
C VAL A 55 4.72 -7.26 -0.89
N ALA A 56 5.45 -8.36 -0.71
CA ALA A 56 5.29 -9.27 0.42
C ALA A 56 5.56 -8.57 1.77
N GLN A 57 6.55 -7.66 1.82
CA GLN A 57 6.82 -6.86 3.02
C GLN A 57 5.64 -5.93 3.37
N ILE A 58 5.03 -5.27 2.38
CA ILE A 58 3.82 -4.44 2.58
C ILE A 58 2.67 -5.31 3.11
N VAL A 59 2.46 -6.49 2.53
CA VAL A 59 1.41 -7.43 2.98
C VAL A 59 1.66 -7.87 4.43
N ALA A 60 2.92 -8.13 4.81
CA ALA A 60 3.28 -8.53 6.17
C ALA A 60 3.15 -7.37 7.19
N GLU A 61 3.65 -6.19 6.87
CA GLU A 61 3.69 -5.05 7.80
C GLU A 61 2.33 -4.37 8.00
N GLU A 62 1.64 -4.09 6.89
CA GLU A 62 0.43 -3.28 6.91
C GLU A 62 -0.84 -4.13 7.09
N LEU A 63 -0.84 -5.37 6.60
CA LEU A 63 -2.04 -6.21 6.56
C LEU A 63 -1.95 -7.45 7.47
N ARG A 64 -0.74 -7.88 7.83
CA ARG A 64 -0.48 -9.06 8.69
C ARG A 64 -1.25 -10.30 8.25
N LEU A 65 -1.22 -10.58 6.93
CA LEU A 65 -1.93 -11.72 6.35
C LEU A 65 -1.21 -13.06 6.63
N ASP A 66 -1.89 -14.15 6.28
CA ASP A 66 -1.42 -15.51 6.45
C ASP A 66 -0.22 -15.86 5.53
N SER A 67 0.38 -17.03 5.76
CA SER A 67 1.53 -17.52 5.00
C SER A 67 1.24 -17.65 3.51
N GLU A 68 0.06 -18.18 3.15
CA GLU A 68 -0.33 -18.31 1.74
C GLU A 68 -0.40 -16.97 1.01
N SER A 69 -0.84 -15.91 1.71
CA SER A 69 -0.86 -14.55 1.16
C SER A 69 0.54 -13.97 0.97
N ILE A 70 1.48 -14.26 1.89
CA ILE A 70 2.89 -13.86 1.75
C ILE A 70 3.55 -14.58 0.56
N GLU A 71 3.32 -15.88 0.45
CA GLU A 71 3.82 -16.69 -0.67
C GLU A 71 3.21 -16.23 -2.00
N ALA A 72 1.89 -15.98 -2.05
CA ALA A 72 1.23 -15.43 -3.23
C ALA A 72 1.76 -14.04 -3.60
N ALA A 73 2.10 -13.20 -2.63
CA ALA A 73 2.72 -11.89 -2.86
C ALA A 73 4.14 -12.01 -3.43
N LEU A 74 4.93 -12.99 -2.96
CA LEU A 74 6.25 -13.29 -3.54
C LEU A 74 6.16 -13.82 -4.98
N LEU A 75 5.09 -14.53 -5.31
CA LEU A 75 4.88 -15.21 -6.58
C LEU A 75 3.99 -14.44 -7.56
N HIS A 76 3.46 -13.26 -7.21
CA HIS A 76 2.33 -12.64 -7.92
C HIS A 76 2.57 -12.35 -9.41
N ASP A 77 3.82 -12.10 -9.81
CA ASP A 77 4.19 -11.81 -11.19
C ASP A 77 4.75 -13.03 -11.95
N VAL A 78 5.01 -14.17 -11.28
CA VAL A 78 5.71 -15.30 -11.94
C VAL A 78 4.89 -15.91 -13.08
N ILE A 79 3.56 -15.97 -12.98
CA ILE A 79 2.70 -16.50 -14.06
C ILE A 79 2.53 -15.47 -15.19
N GLU A 80 2.58 -14.17 -14.88
CA GLU A 80 2.40 -13.12 -15.86
C GLU A 80 3.68 -12.85 -16.67
N ASP A 81 4.82 -12.77 -15.99
CA ASP A 81 6.06 -12.22 -16.53
C ASP A 81 7.15 -13.28 -16.79
N THR A 82 6.87 -14.56 -16.52
CA THR A 82 7.83 -15.67 -16.74
C THR A 82 7.20 -16.85 -17.47
N ALA A 83 7.96 -17.93 -17.64
CA ALA A 83 7.47 -19.19 -18.21
C ALA A 83 6.72 -20.09 -17.19
N ALA A 84 6.60 -19.65 -15.94
CA ALA A 84 5.90 -20.41 -14.91
C ALA A 84 4.39 -20.50 -15.20
N THR A 85 3.80 -21.68 -14.95
CA THR A 85 2.39 -21.92 -15.19
C THR A 85 1.62 -22.08 -13.88
N HIS A 86 0.30 -21.85 -13.92
CA HIS A 86 -0.60 -22.12 -12.79
C HIS A 86 -0.42 -23.55 -12.25
N GLU A 87 -0.31 -24.56 -13.13
CA GLU A 87 -0.12 -25.96 -12.73
C GLU A 87 1.19 -26.17 -11.98
N GLN A 88 2.27 -25.51 -12.40
CA GLN A 88 3.56 -25.60 -11.71
C GLN A 88 3.49 -24.98 -10.32
N VAL A 89 2.93 -23.78 -10.19
CA VAL A 89 2.74 -23.11 -8.90
C VAL A 89 1.82 -23.94 -7.99
N SER A 90 0.71 -24.48 -8.53
CA SER A 90 -0.23 -25.33 -7.79
C SER A 90 0.43 -26.61 -7.26
N LYS A 91 1.32 -27.22 -8.04
CA LYS A 91 2.01 -28.47 -7.67
C LYS A 91 3.12 -28.23 -6.64
N LEU A 92 3.85 -27.12 -6.77
CA LEU A 92 5.00 -26.80 -5.90
C LEU A 92 4.57 -26.20 -4.55
N PHE A 93 3.49 -25.43 -4.55
CA PHE A 93 3.03 -24.70 -3.37
C PHE A 93 1.63 -25.18 -2.93
N SER A 94 0.58 -24.64 -3.53
CA SER A 94 -0.78 -25.15 -3.33
C SER A 94 -1.72 -24.65 -4.43
N PRO A 95 -2.89 -25.32 -4.64
CA PRO A 95 -3.94 -24.79 -5.52
C PRO A 95 -4.41 -23.37 -5.09
N THR A 96 -4.54 -23.14 -3.79
CA THR A 96 -4.94 -21.83 -3.23
C THR A 96 -3.95 -20.74 -3.63
N ILE A 97 -2.65 -20.96 -3.46
CA ILE A 97 -1.61 -20.01 -3.84
C ILE A 97 -1.62 -19.75 -5.35
N ALA A 98 -1.73 -20.80 -6.17
CA ALA A 98 -1.81 -20.67 -7.62
C ALA A 98 -3.03 -19.85 -8.06
N ASP A 99 -4.20 -20.06 -7.43
CA ASP A 99 -5.42 -19.33 -7.70
C ASP A 99 -5.30 -17.84 -7.29
N LEU A 100 -4.64 -17.54 -6.16
CA LEU A 100 -4.35 -16.17 -5.74
C LEU A 100 -3.45 -15.47 -6.75
N VAL A 101 -2.33 -16.10 -7.14
CA VAL A 101 -1.37 -15.54 -8.11
C VAL A 101 -2.05 -15.30 -9.47
N GLU A 102 -2.81 -16.28 -9.98
CA GLU A 102 -3.57 -16.13 -11.21
C GLU A 102 -4.63 -15.03 -11.11
N GLY A 103 -5.30 -14.92 -9.95
CA GLY A 103 -6.27 -13.87 -9.67
C GLY A 103 -5.66 -12.47 -9.77
N VAL A 104 -4.47 -12.27 -9.18
CA VAL A 104 -3.74 -10.99 -9.25
C VAL A 104 -3.35 -10.66 -10.69
N SER A 105 -2.85 -11.64 -11.47
CA SER A 105 -2.45 -11.49 -12.88
C SER A 105 -3.63 -11.16 -13.80
N LYS A 106 -4.79 -11.80 -13.60
CA LYS A 106 -5.99 -11.58 -14.45
C LYS A 106 -6.58 -10.17 -14.31
N LEU A 107 -6.31 -9.47 -13.20
CA LEU A 107 -6.72 -8.06 -13.05
C LEU A 107 -5.96 -7.11 -13.96
N THR A 108 -4.84 -7.54 -14.56
CA THR A 108 -3.94 -6.69 -15.36
C THR A 108 -4.18 -6.80 -16.87
N ARG A 109 -4.76 -7.88 -17.38
CA ARG A 109 -4.68 -8.31 -18.80
C ARG A 109 -5.88 -7.97 -19.68
N ILE A 110 -6.23 -6.72 -19.97
CA ILE A 110 -7.16 -6.47 -21.10
C ILE A 110 -6.81 -5.18 -21.84
N GLN A 111 -6.88 -5.24 -23.20
CA GLN A 111 -6.85 -4.08 -24.08
C GLN A 111 -8.29 -3.58 -24.32
N TYR A 112 -8.53 -2.30 -24.20
CA TYR A 112 -9.85 -1.67 -24.30
C TYR A 112 -9.89 -0.65 -25.45
N ALA A 113 -11.09 -0.42 -25.98
CA ALA A 113 -11.32 0.54 -27.05
C ALA A 113 -11.35 2.01 -26.55
N THR A 114 -11.79 2.24 -25.31
CA THR A 114 -11.80 3.56 -24.67
C THR A 114 -11.27 3.50 -23.25
N LYS A 115 -10.81 4.64 -22.70
CA LYS A 115 -10.32 4.74 -21.31
C LYS A 115 -11.43 4.53 -20.27
N GLU A 116 -12.65 4.99 -20.58
CA GLU A 116 -13.81 4.86 -19.69
C GLU A 116 -14.26 3.40 -19.60
N ASP A 117 -14.27 2.66 -20.73
CA ASP A 117 -14.57 1.23 -20.76
C ASP A 117 -13.48 0.43 -19.99
N GLU A 118 -12.22 0.84 -20.11
CA GLU A 118 -11.10 0.24 -19.38
C GLU A 118 -11.29 0.37 -17.85
N GLN A 119 -11.64 1.54 -17.36
CA GLN A 119 -11.84 1.79 -15.92
C GLN A 119 -13.03 1.02 -15.36
N MET A 120 -14.18 1.04 -16.06
CA MET A 120 -15.38 0.32 -15.64
C MET A 120 -15.15 -1.20 -15.55
N GLU A 121 -14.49 -1.76 -16.56
CA GLU A 121 -14.24 -3.20 -16.60
C GLU A 121 -13.15 -3.63 -15.62
N ASN A 122 -12.12 -2.80 -15.37
CA ASN A 122 -11.14 -3.04 -14.31
C ASN A 122 -11.81 -3.08 -12.94
N LEU A 123 -12.69 -2.13 -12.64
CA LEU A 123 -13.45 -2.12 -11.40
C LEU A 123 -14.36 -3.37 -11.28
N ARG A 124 -15.05 -3.75 -12.35
CA ARG A 124 -15.89 -4.96 -12.37
C ARG A 124 -15.10 -6.22 -12.09
N LYS A 125 -13.92 -6.38 -12.68
CA LYS A 125 -13.04 -7.54 -12.43
C LYS A 125 -12.50 -7.57 -11.02
N MET A 126 -12.10 -6.42 -10.48
CA MET A 126 -11.72 -6.34 -9.08
C MET A 126 -12.85 -6.81 -8.16
N LEU A 127 -14.09 -6.39 -8.42
CA LEU A 127 -15.25 -6.84 -7.65
C LEU A 127 -15.52 -8.35 -7.80
N ILE A 128 -15.35 -8.90 -9.01
CA ILE A 128 -15.48 -10.34 -9.25
C ILE A 128 -14.35 -11.13 -8.55
N ALA A 129 -13.11 -10.66 -8.62
CA ALA A 129 -11.99 -11.28 -7.93
C ALA A 129 -12.18 -11.24 -6.41
N MET A 130 -12.61 -10.11 -5.86
CA MET A 130 -12.96 -9.97 -4.43
C MET A 130 -14.05 -10.94 -3.98
N SER A 131 -15.00 -11.27 -4.86
CA SER A 131 -16.07 -12.22 -4.54
C SER A 131 -15.58 -13.67 -4.41
N LYS A 132 -14.42 -13.99 -4.99
CA LYS A 132 -13.78 -15.31 -4.89
C LYS A 132 -12.86 -15.39 -3.70
N ASP A 133 -11.89 -14.48 -3.63
CA ASP A 133 -10.96 -14.35 -2.51
C ASP A 133 -10.48 -12.90 -2.37
N ILE A 134 -10.76 -12.31 -1.22
CA ILE A 134 -10.39 -10.92 -0.96
C ILE A 134 -8.87 -10.69 -0.94
N ARG A 135 -8.08 -11.72 -0.67
CA ARG A 135 -6.62 -11.65 -0.64
C ARG A 135 -6.03 -11.20 -1.97
N VAL A 136 -6.69 -11.53 -3.09
CA VAL A 136 -6.30 -11.09 -4.44
C VAL A 136 -6.23 -9.58 -4.53
N ILE A 137 -7.24 -8.85 -4.04
CA ILE A 137 -7.25 -7.38 -4.11
C ILE A 137 -6.31 -6.76 -3.08
N LEU A 138 -6.12 -7.39 -1.92
CA LEU A 138 -5.18 -6.93 -0.91
C LEU A 138 -3.74 -6.97 -1.43
N ILE A 139 -3.35 -8.06 -2.09
CA ILE A 139 -2.05 -8.20 -2.76
C ILE A 139 -1.93 -7.18 -3.90
N LYS A 140 -2.99 -7.02 -4.72
CA LYS A 140 -2.97 -6.08 -5.85
C LYS A 140 -2.84 -4.61 -5.43
N ILE A 141 -3.45 -4.22 -4.31
CA ILE A 141 -3.29 -2.87 -3.74
C ILE A 141 -1.85 -2.69 -3.23
N SER A 142 -1.25 -3.72 -2.62
CA SER A 142 0.14 -3.71 -2.16
C SER A 142 1.14 -3.60 -3.32
N ASP A 143 0.88 -4.33 -4.42
CA ASP A 143 1.61 -4.20 -5.68
C ASP A 143 1.50 -2.76 -6.23
N ARG A 144 0.29 -2.21 -6.29
CA ARG A 144 0.06 -0.82 -6.72
C ARG A 144 0.83 0.17 -5.85
N LEU A 145 0.83 0.00 -4.54
CA LEU A 145 1.56 0.87 -3.63
C LEU A 145 3.06 0.85 -3.91
N HIS A 146 3.66 -0.35 -4.04
CA HIS A 146 5.08 -0.43 -4.38
C HIS A 146 5.39 0.16 -5.76
N ASN A 147 4.53 -0.06 -6.76
CA ASN A 147 4.69 0.56 -8.07
C ASN A 147 4.59 2.10 -8.01
N MET A 148 3.74 2.66 -7.14
CA MET A 148 3.67 4.10 -6.92
C MET A 148 4.92 4.65 -6.20
N ARG A 149 5.49 3.92 -5.24
CA ARG A 149 6.75 4.28 -4.56
C ARG A 149 7.95 4.35 -5.52
N THR A 150 7.92 3.57 -6.61
CA THR A 150 8.99 3.52 -7.62
C THR A 150 8.61 4.20 -8.94
N MET A 151 7.60 5.07 -8.93
CA MET A 151 7.03 5.69 -10.12
C MET A 151 7.99 6.69 -10.79
N GLU A 152 8.99 7.19 -10.08
CA GLU A 152 9.99 8.13 -10.58
C GLU A 152 10.77 7.61 -11.80
N TYR A 153 10.95 6.28 -11.91
CA TYR A 153 11.63 5.63 -13.04
C TYR A 153 10.74 5.46 -14.28
N GLN A 154 9.48 5.91 -14.25
CA GLN A 154 8.56 5.80 -15.38
C GLN A 154 8.53 7.11 -16.19
N SER A 155 8.07 7.03 -17.47
CA SER A 155 7.87 8.23 -18.28
C SER A 155 6.77 9.14 -17.69
N PRO A 156 6.84 10.46 -17.91
CA PRO A 156 5.83 11.41 -17.38
C PRO A 156 4.40 11.06 -17.78
N ALA A 157 4.19 10.59 -19.01
CA ALA A 157 2.87 10.15 -19.47
C ALA A 157 2.35 8.96 -18.65
N LYS A 158 3.22 7.97 -18.34
CA LYS A 158 2.87 6.80 -17.56
C LYS A 158 2.69 7.14 -16.08
N GLN A 159 3.51 8.06 -15.54
CA GLN A 159 3.34 8.61 -14.19
C GLN A 159 1.94 9.19 -14.01
N LYS A 160 1.52 10.08 -14.91
CA LYS A 160 0.21 10.71 -14.86
C LYS A 160 -0.94 9.71 -15.01
N GLN A 161 -0.84 8.80 -15.98
CA GLN A 161 -1.86 7.77 -16.22
C GLN A 161 -2.05 6.87 -15.00
N LYS A 162 -0.93 6.35 -14.43
CA LYS A 162 -0.99 5.42 -13.29
C LYS A 162 -1.42 6.12 -12.00
N SER A 163 -1.06 7.38 -11.82
CA SER A 163 -1.54 8.18 -10.69
C SER A 163 -3.04 8.44 -10.75
N LEU A 164 -3.57 8.76 -11.94
CA LEU A 164 -5.01 8.94 -12.13
C LEU A 164 -5.78 7.64 -11.83
N GLU A 165 -5.35 6.52 -12.42
CA GLU A 165 -5.92 5.19 -12.15
C GLU A 165 -5.88 4.85 -10.64
N THR A 166 -4.79 5.21 -9.96
CA THR A 166 -4.63 4.98 -8.52
C THR A 166 -5.64 5.79 -7.71
N MET A 167 -5.82 7.06 -8.04
CA MET A 167 -6.78 7.95 -7.37
C MET A 167 -8.24 7.54 -7.59
N GLU A 168 -8.58 7.10 -8.79
CA GLU A 168 -9.96 6.81 -9.18
C GLU A 168 -10.41 5.41 -8.75
N ILE A 169 -9.49 4.45 -8.66
CA ILE A 169 -9.82 3.03 -8.43
C ILE A 169 -9.21 2.51 -7.13
N TYR A 170 -7.88 2.53 -7.00
CA TYR A 170 -7.19 1.82 -5.90
C TYR A 170 -7.35 2.50 -4.54
N ALA A 171 -7.22 3.82 -4.48
CA ALA A 171 -7.39 4.55 -3.22
C ALA A 171 -8.83 4.46 -2.66
N PRO A 172 -9.90 4.57 -3.46
CA PRO A 172 -11.27 4.30 -3.01
C PRO A 172 -11.51 2.86 -2.53
N ILE A 173 -10.92 1.86 -3.19
CA ILE A 173 -11.04 0.46 -2.76
C ILE A 173 -10.29 0.27 -1.42
N ALA A 174 -9.05 0.75 -1.31
CA ALA A 174 -8.29 0.72 -0.06
C ALA A 174 -9.06 1.38 1.10
N HIS A 175 -9.73 2.50 0.84
CA HIS A 175 -10.60 3.16 1.81
C HIS A 175 -11.76 2.28 2.29
N ARG A 176 -12.48 1.64 1.36
CA ARG A 176 -13.61 0.76 1.68
C ARG A 176 -13.19 -0.50 2.43
N LEU A 177 -11.97 -0.97 2.19
CA LEU A 177 -11.38 -2.12 2.89
C LEU A 177 -10.71 -1.74 4.23
N GLY A 178 -10.80 -0.46 4.66
CA GLY A 178 -10.21 -0.01 5.92
C GLY A 178 -8.70 0.16 5.91
N MET A 179 -8.03 0.02 4.76
CA MET A 179 -6.57 0.12 4.59
C MET A 179 -6.14 1.60 4.58
N GLN A 180 -6.36 2.31 5.70
CA GLN A 180 -6.23 3.78 5.75
C GLN A 180 -4.82 4.27 5.46
N ARG A 181 -3.77 3.59 5.99
CA ARG A 181 -2.37 4.00 5.78
C ARG A 181 -2.00 3.88 4.30
N ILE A 182 -2.31 2.75 3.68
CA ILE A 182 -2.07 2.50 2.26
C ILE A 182 -2.86 3.51 1.40
N LYS A 183 -4.12 3.76 1.73
CA LYS A 183 -4.96 4.73 1.03
C LYS A 183 -4.32 6.13 1.05
N TRP A 184 -3.88 6.61 2.21
CA TRP A 184 -3.25 7.93 2.33
C TRP A 184 -1.96 8.01 1.52
N GLU A 185 -1.12 7.00 1.59
CA GLU A 185 0.13 6.98 0.84
C GLU A 185 -0.11 6.91 -0.68
N LEU A 186 -1.09 6.13 -1.14
CA LEU A 186 -1.51 6.10 -2.54
C LEU A 186 -1.98 7.47 -3.03
N GLU A 187 -2.78 8.18 -2.22
CA GLU A 187 -3.27 9.52 -2.53
C GLU A 187 -2.11 10.54 -2.60
N ASP A 188 -1.20 10.53 -1.62
CA ASP A 188 -0.07 11.46 -1.56
C ASP A 188 0.90 11.23 -2.73
N LEU A 189 1.27 9.97 -3.00
CA LEU A 189 2.12 9.61 -4.13
C LEU A 189 1.47 9.95 -5.48
N SER A 190 0.15 9.81 -5.61
CA SER A 190 -0.56 10.19 -6.83
C SER A 190 -0.59 11.70 -7.02
N LEU A 191 -0.84 12.47 -5.96
CA LEU A 191 -0.83 13.94 -6.01
C LEU A 191 0.52 14.47 -6.51
N LYS A 192 1.63 13.89 -6.05
CA LYS A 192 2.99 14.24 -6.46
C LYS A 192 3.18 14.27 -7.99
N TYR A 193 2.49 13.40 -8.73
CA TYR A 193 2.59 13.30 -10.19
C TYR A 193 1.42 13.95 -10.94
N LEU A 194 0.27 14.16 -10.29
CA LEU A 194 -0.89 14.81 -10.89
C LEU A 194 -0.80 16.34 -10.81
N ASP A 195 -0.37 16.85 -9.67
CA ASP A 195 -0.11 18.28 -9.41
C ASP A 195 1.18 18.44 -8.60
N PRO A 196 2.36 18.35 -9.25
CA PRO A 196 3.64 18.48 -8.56
C PRO A 196 3.83 19.82 -7.85
N ILE A 197 3.28 20.90 -8.42
CA ILE A 197 3.41 22.25 -7.85
C ILE A 197 2.62 22.35 -6.55
N GLY A 198 1.36 21.95 -6.57
CA GLY A 198 0.51 21.95 -5.39
C GLY A 198 1.01 20.99 -4.29
N TYR A 199 1.56 19.83 -4.70
CA TYR A 199 2.18 18.89 -3.76
C TYR A 199 3.40 19.52 -3.05
N GLU A 200 4.34 20.08 -3.82
CA GLU A 200 5.57 20.68 -3.30
C GLU A 200 5.28 21.88 -2.38
N GLU A 201 4.32 22.74 -2.75
CA GLU A 201 3.91 23.86 -1.91
C GLU A 201 3.41 23.38 -0.54
N ILE A 202 2.59 22.33 -0.51
CA ILE A 202 2.06 21.79 0.75
C ILE A 202 3.17 21.15 1.57
N VAL A 203 4.00 20.29 0.95
CA VAL A 203 5.08 19.58 1.64
C VAL A 203 6.09 20.57 2.23
N SER A 204 6.57 21.55 1.43
CA SER A 204 7.53 22.56 1.89
C SER A 204 7.00 23.36 3.09
N LYS A 205 5.72 23.74 3.08
CA LYS A 205 5.11 24.48 4.21
C LYS A 205 4.90 23.57 5.44
N LEU A 206 4.56 22.30 5.26
CA LEU A 206 4.45 21.35 6.37
C LEU A 206 5.82 21.10 7.01
N GLU A 207 6.88 20.95 6.21
CA GLU A 207 8.25 20.78 6.70
C GLU A 207 8.74 22.03 7.44
N ALA A 208 8.49 23.22 6.88
CA ALA A 208 8.87 24.49 7.52
C ALA A 208 8.23 24.69 8.91
N LYS A 209 7.03 24.17 9.11
CA LYS A 209 6.28 24.28 10.38
C LYS A 209 6.27 22.98 11.21
N HIS A 210 7.06 21.99 10.82
CA HIS A 210 7.02 20.65 11.42
C HIS A 210 7.18 20.70 12.94
N GLN A 211 8.20 21.41 13.44
CA GLN A 211 8.47 21.53 14.87
C GLN A 211 7.33 22.23 15.62
N GLU A 212 6.77 23.28 15.04
CA GLU A 212 5.63 24.01 15.62
C GLU A 212 4.41 23.10 15.77
N TYR A 213 4.12 22.30 14.74
CA TYR A 213 3.01 21.34 14.77
C TYR A 213 3.25 20.18 15.73
N GLU A 214 4.46 19.66 15.83
CA GLU A 214 4.80 18.63 16.82
C GLU A 214 4.63 19.14 18.25
N ASP A 215 5.13 20.33 18.54
CA ASP A 215 4.99 20.95 19.87
C ASP A 215 3.53 21.26 20.21
N PHE A 216 2.75 21.69 19.22
CA PHE A 216 1.31 21.89 19.36
C PHE A 216 0.60 20.57 19.64
N MET A 217 0.85 19.53 18.83
CA MET A 217 0.25 18.21 19.04
C MET A 217 0.55 17.66 20.42
N ARG A 218 1.81 17.75 20.87
CA ARG A 218 2.23 17.28 22.21
C ARG A 218 1.48 18.01 23.32
N ARG A 219 1.34 19.33 23.24
CA ARG A 219 0.59 20.12 24.24
C ARG A 219 -0.87 19.70 24.32
N ILE A 220 -1.54 19.59 23.17
CA ILE A 220 -2.96 19.21 23.14
C ILE A 220 -3.14 17.75 23.59
N GLN A 221 -2.22 16.85 23.21
CA GLN A 221 -2.26 15.46 23.67
C GLN A 221 -2.20 15.36 25.18
N ILE A 222 -1.29 16.11 25.83
CA ILE A 222 -1.19 16.17 27.30
C ILE A 222 -2.49 16.71 27.92
N GLN A 223 -3.06 17.79 27.38
CA GLN A 223 -4.30 18.36 27.91
C GLN A 223 -5.48 17.39 27.81
N ILE A 224 -5.60 16.66 26.69
CA ILE A 224 -6.65 15.65 26.51
C ILE A 224 -6.41 14.48 27.48
N ASP A 225 -5.16 13.98 27.57
CA ASP A 225 -4.78 12.87 28.45
C ASP A 225 -5.06 13.19 29.93
N ASP A 226 -4.65 14.38 30.38
CA ASP A 226 -4.90 14.85 31.75
C ASP A 226 -6.42 14.93 32.03
N ARG A 227 -7.18 15.49 31.10
CA ARG A 227 -8.63 15.62 31.27
C ARG A 227 -9.36 14.28 31.31
N LEU A 228 -8.91 13.31 30.50
CA LEU A 228 -9.52 11.98 30.49
C LEU A 228 -9.14 11.16 31.72
N LYS A 229 -7.92 11.36 32.28
CA LYS A 229 -7.50 10.81 33.56
C LYS A 229 -8.33 11.35 34.73
N GLU A 230 -8.61 12.65 34.75
CA GLU A 230 -9.50 13.25 35.77
C GLU A 230 -10.91 12.63 35.76
N LEU A 231 -11.36 12.16 34.59
CA LEU A 231 -12.66 11.53 34.42
C LEU A 231 -12.64 10.01 34.63
N ASP A 232 -11.51 9.46 35.05
CA ASP A 232 -11.29 8.01 35.22
C ASP A 232 -11.63 7.18 33.96
N ILE A 233 -11.28 7.71 32.78
CA ILE A 233 -11.54 7.06 31.48
C ILE A 233 -10.25 6.43 30.98
N ASP A 234 -10.24 5.10 30.84
CA ASP A 234 -9.16 4.40 30.14
C ASP A 234 -9.11 4.82 28.67
N HIS A 235 -7.96 5.34 28.23
CA HIS A 235 -7.83 5.92 26.90
C HIS A 235 -6.40 5.87 26.38
N ILE A 236 -6.29 5.98 25.07
CA ILE A 236 -5.03 6.25 24.36
C ILE A 236 -5.30 7.39 23.37
N VAL A 237 -4.50 8.47 23.45
CA VAL A 237 -4.63 9.63 22.57
C VAL A 237 -3.54 9.59 21.52
N TYR A 238 -3.93 9.57 20.25
CA TYR A 238 -3.01 9.68 19.11
C TYR A 238 -3.23 11.00 18.38
N GLY A 239 -2.14 11.77 18.24
CA GLY A 239 -2.09 12.91 17.35
C GLY A 239 -1.28 12.57 16.11
N ARG A 240 -1.68 13.07 14.94
CA ARG A 240 -0.91 12.98 13.71
C ARG A 240 -1.11 14.20 12.83
N MET A 241 -0.12 14.50 12.03
CA MET A 241 -0.27 15.47 10.94
C MET A 241 -1.18 14.92 9.85
N LYS A 242 -1.95 15.79 9.22
CA LYS A 242 -2.75 15.43 8.05
C LYS A 242 -1.85 15.20 6.85
N HIS A 243 -2.24 14.21 6.04
CA HIS A 243 -1.55 13.90 4.80
C HIS A 243 -1.69 15.02 3.77
N PRO A 244 -0.67 15.27 2.94
CA PRO A 244 -0.67 16.31 1.91
C PRO A 244 -1.94 16.33 1.06
N TYR A 245 -2.40 15.19 0.56
CA TYR A 245 -3.64 15.14 -0.23
C TYR A 245 -4.89 15.54 0.56
N SER A 246 -4.96 15.22 1.85
CA SER A 246 -6.09 15.63 2.70
C SER A 246 -6.15 17.16 2.86
N ILE A 247 -5.01 17.81 2.90
CA ILE A 247 -4.89 19.27 2.94
C ILE A 247 -5.25 19.86 1.58
N TYR A 248 -4.66 19.33 0.50
CA TYR A 248 -4.93 19.70 -0.89
C TYR A 248 -6.43 19.69 -1.18
N ARG A 249 -7.11 18.60 -0.85
CA ARG A 249 -8.57 18.47 -1.04
C ARG A 249 -9.38 19.50 -0.24
N LYS A 250 -8.94 19.85 0.98
CA LYS A 250 -9.58 20.92 1.75
C LYS A 250 -9.39 22.30 1.11
N MET A 251 -8.20 22.60 0.60
CA MET A 251 -7.93 23.84 -0.12
C MET A 251 -8.89 24.00 -1.30
N PHE A 252 -9.00 22.97 -2.13
CA PHE A 252 -9.89 22.98 -3.28
C PHE A 252 -11.38 23.07 -2.90
N ASN A 253 -11.85 22.22 -1.97
CA ASN A 253 -13.27 22.17 -1.60
C ASN A 253 -13.76 23.43 -0.88
N GLN A 254 -12.86 24.13 -0.15
CA GLN A 254 -13.22 25.30 0.63
C GLN A 254 -12.73 26.60 -0.02
N ASN A 255 -12.05 26.53 -1.16
CA ASN A 255 -11.42 27.64 -1.86
C ASN A 255 -10.57 28.49 -0.92
N LYS A 256 -9.74 27.83 -0.08
CA LYS A 256 -8.89 28.44 0.94
C LYS A 256 -7.41 28.24 0.60
N SER A 257 -6.59 29.22 0.96
CA SER A 257 -5.14 29.03 0.96
C SER A 257 -4.70 28.10 2.10
N LEU A 258 -3.48 27.55 2.02
CA LEU A 258 -2.95 26.69 3.08
C LEU A 258 -2.89 27.41 4.43
N ASP A 259 -2.56 28.70 4.44
CA ASP A 259 -2.48 29.51 5.67
C ASP A 259 -3.85 29.74 6.34
N GLU A 260 -4.94 29.58 5.58
CA GLU A 260 -6.32 29.66 6.09
C GLU A 260 -6.86 28.30 6.57
N ILE A 261 -6.08 27.23 6.39
CA ILE A 261 -6.42 25.89 6.91
C ILE A 261 -5.82 25.74 8.30
N PHE A 262 -6.59 26.20 9.31
CA PHE A 262 -6.19 26.20 10.74
C PHE A 262 -6.04 24.84 11.40
N ASP A 263 -6.23 23.71 10.67
CA ASP A 263 -6.27 22.39 11.25
C ASP A 263 -5.41 21.39 10.47
N PRO A 264 -4.06 21.52 10.53
CA PRO A 264 -3.15 20.58 9.88
C PRO A 264 -2.94 19.29 10.68
N VAL A 265 -3.50 19.21 11.90
CA VAL A 265 -3.38 18.04 12.79
C VAL A 265 -4.71 17.33 12.96
N SER A 266 -4.64 16.06 13.29
CA SER A 266 -5.80 15.21 13.57
C SER A 266 -5.57 14.42 14.85
N TYR A 267 -6.56 14.39 15.73
CA TYR A 267 -6.53 13.57 16.93
C TYR A 267 -7.53 12.44 16.82
N THR A 268 -7.12 11.27 17.29
CA THR A 268 -8.00 10.11 17.43
C THR A 268 -7.99 9.70 18.90
N HIS A 269 -9.15 9.63 19.50
CA HIS A 269 -9.36 9.13 20.83
C HIS A 269 -9.81 7.67 20.74
N LEU A 270 -9.08 6.75 21.36
CA LEU A 270 -9.44 5.35 21.49
C LEU A 270 -9.78 5.08 22.96
N ARG A 271 -11.02 4.64 23.20
CA ARG A 271 -11.41 4.08 24.48
C ARG A 271 -10.95 2.62 24.53
N ALA A 272 -10.33 2.19 25.63
CA ALA A 272 -10.11 0.77 25.87
C ALA A 272 -11.49 0.09 25.96
N HIS A 273 -11.69 -0.98 25.21
CA HIS A 273 -12.90 -1.79 25.35
C HIS A 273 -12.88 -2.42 26.74
N GLU A 274 -13.94 -2.21 27.47
CA GLU A 274 -14.26 -3.06 28.62
C GLU A 274 -14.41 -4.50 28.08
N THR A 275 -13.51 -5.36 28.49
CA THR A 275 -13.64 -6.82 28.28
C THR A 275 -14.75 -7.37 29.14
#